data_b611a6c96e585d41fd80bb17fd83eb93
#
_entry.id   b611a6c96e585d41fd80bb17fd83eb93
#
_cell.length_a   1.000
_cell.length_b   1.000
_cell.length_c   1.000
_cell.angle_alpha   90.00
_cell.angle_beta   90.00
_cell.angle_gamma   90.00
#
_symmetry.space_group_name_H-M   'P 1'
#
loop_
_entity.id
_entity.type
_entity.pdbx_description
1 polymer ?
#
loop_
_entity_poly.entity_id
_entity_poly.type
_entity_poly.pdbx_seq_one_letter_code
_entity_poly.pdbx_strand_id
1 'polypeptide(L)'
;MILRKFIGGCLLALALLPALALAGDVSATLDRNDVQLGETVTLNVRVNGQGMGVAAPDLGALNRDFQILGSSQNSSYSMVNGKASAELTFGIALRPRHTGVLQIPALSVAGSQTTPLQLTVTAPDPNAASASSKDVFMESQINPAQGYVGQQFTYVTRLYYA
;
A
#
# COMPACT_ATOMS: atom_id res chain seq x y z
N MET A 1 -57.56 -42.12 -12.71
CA MET A 1 -57.55 -40.72 -13.03
C MET A 1 -56.91 -39.89 -11.91
N ILE A 2 -55.69 -40.24 -11.49
CA ILE A 2 -54.92 -39.47 -10.46
C ILE A 2 -53.43 -39.77 -10.75
N LEU A 3 -52.84 -39.13 -11.76
CA LEU A 3 -51.37 -39.23 -11.96
C LEU A 3 -50.85 -38.10 -12.88
N ARG A 4 -51.21 -36.86 -12.59
CA ARG A 4 -50.73 -35.72 -13.42
C ARG A 4 -50.35 -34.43 -12.65
N LYS A 5 -50.12 -34.48 -11.34
CA LYS A 5 -49.85 -33.26 -10.52
C LYS A 5 -48.52 -33.22 -9.76
N PHE A 6 -47.58 -34.14 -10.01
CA PHE A 6 -46.31 -34.16 -9.24
C PHE A 6 -45.06 -33.79 -10.05
N ILE A 7 -45.16 -33.31 -11.29
CA ILE A 7 -43.97 -32.97 -12.12
C ILE A 7 -43.67 -31.47 -12.10
N GLY A 8 -44.54 -30.60 -11.53
CA GLY A 8 -44.37 -29.18 -11.53
C GLY A 8 -43.49 -28.58 -10.42
N GLY A 9 -43.15 -29.38 -9.40
CA GLY A 9 -42.46 -28.88 -8.18
C GLY A 9 -40.93 -28.94 -8.22
N CYS A 10 -40.32 -29.73 -9.10
CA CYS A 10 -38.88 -29.97 -9.08
C CYS A 10 -38.05 -29.04 -9.97
N LEU A 11 -38.69 -28.27 -10.86
CA LEU A 11 -37.98 -27.35 -11.77
C LEU A 11 -37.72 -25.95 -11.19
N LEU A 12 -38.35 -25.60 -10.07
CA LEU A 12 -38.17 -24.25 -9.46
C LEU A 12 -37.11 -24.21 -8.38
N ALA A 13 -36.58 -25.37 -7.94
CA ALA A 13 -35.56 -25.46 -6.89
C ALA A 13 -34.10 -25.34 -7.40
N LEU A 14 -33.89 -25.32 -8.72
CA LEU A 14 -32.53 -25.30 -9.32
C LEU A 14 -32.03 -23.87 -9.61
N ALA A 15 -32.81 -22.84 -9.32
CA ALA A 15 -32.46 -21.43 -9.65
C ALA A 15 -31.79 -20.66 -8.49
N LEU A 16 -31.57 -21.30 -7.33
CA LEU A 16 -30.90 -20.68 -6.17
C LEU A 16 -29.53 -21.29 -5.87
N LEU A 17 -28.76 -21.63 -6.89
CA LEU A 17 -27.33 -21.84 -6.67
C LEU A 17 -26.69 -20.46 -6.48
N PRO A 18 -26.16 -20.13 -5.27
CA PRO A 18 -25.36 -18.92 -5.15
C PRO A 18 -24.19 -19.07 -6.13
N ALA A 19 -24.08 -18.11 -7.06
CA ALA A 19 -22.88 -17.96 -7.85
C ALA A 19 -21.73 -17.80 -6.84
N LEU A 20 -20.93 -18.86 -6.65
CA LEU A 20 -19.64 -18.78 -5.99
C LEU A 20 -18.82 -17.81 -6.86
N ALA A 21 -18.89 -16.53 -6.53
CA ALA A 21 -17.96 -15.56 -7.06
C ALA A 21 -16.57 -16.07 -6.67
N LEU A 22 -15.78 -16.49 -7.65
CA LEU A 22 -14.34 -16.66 -7.53
C LEU A 22 -13.77 -15.26 -7.29
N ALA A 23 -13.94 -14.79 -6.05
CA ALA A 23 -13.27 -13.59 -5.58
C ALA A 23 -11.78 -13.91 -5.64
N GLY A 24 -11.05 -13.23 -6.52
CA GLY A 24 -9.60 -13.30 -6.51
C GLY A 24 -9.14 -12.97 -5.07
N ASP A 25 -8.16 -13.72 -4.58
CA ASP A 25 -7.62 -13.50 -3.23
C ASP A 25 -6.88 -12.15 -3.20
N VAL A 26 -7.58 -11.13 -2.71
CA VAL A 26 -7.06 -9.76 -2.60
C VAL A 26 -6.82 -9.45 -1.14
N SER A 27 -5.61 -9.03 -0.81
CA SER A 27 -5.21 -8.65 0.54
C SER A 27 -4.54 -7.28 0.56
N ALA A 28 -4.72 -6.55 1.65
CA ALA A 28 -4.03 -5.30 1.90
C ALA A 28 -3.24 -5.37 3.20
N THR A 29 -2.05 -4.81 3.22
CA THR A 29 -1.19 -4.74 4.41
C THR A 29 -0.45 -3.41 4.43
N LEU A 30 -0.12 -2.93 5.62
CA LEU A 30 0.78 -1.80 5.82
C LEU A 30 2.18 -2.31 6.16
N ASP A 31 3.22 -1.57 5.80
CA ASP A 31 4.60 -1.85 6.23
C ASP A 31 4.77 -1.62 7.73
N ARG A 32 3.97 -0.70 8.31
CA ARG A 32 3.89 -0.41 9.75
C ARG A 32 2.50 0.11 10.12
N ASN A 33 2.07 -0.12 11.36
CA ASN A 33 0.75 0.30 11.86
C ASN A 33 0.79 1.58 12.70
N ASP A 34 2.00 2.05 13.05
CA ASP A 34 2.24 3.25 13.84
C ASP A 34 3.27 4.13 13.12
N VAL A 35 2.96 5.42 12.96
CA VAL A 35 3.83 6.41 12.32
C VAL A 35 3.68 7.77 13.00
N GLN A 36 4.68 8.63 12.84
CA GLN A 36 4.56 10.04 13.22
C GLN A 36 4.00 10.86 12.06
N LEU A 37 3.30 11.95 12.39
CA LEU A 37 2.82 12.89 11.38
C LEU A 37 3.98 13.46 10.58
N GLY A 38 3.92 13.32 9.24
CA GLY A 38 4.99 13.70 8.31
C GLY A 38 5.77 12.49 7.78
N GLU A 39 5.73 11.34 8.44
CA GLU A 39 6.32 10.11 7.92
C GLU A 39 5.48 9.50 6.80
N THR A 40 6.11 8.63 6.04
CA THR A 40 5.47 7.90 4.95
C THR A 40 5.26 6.45 5.36
N VAL A 41 4.09 5.90 5.06
CA VAL A 41 3.73 4.49 5.22
C VAL A 41 3.43 3.89 3.85
N THR A 42 3.80 2.63 3.64
CA THR A 42 3.50 1.93 2.39
C THR A 42 2.33 0.98 2.57
N LEU A 43 1.28 1.22 1.79
CA LEU A 43 0.16 0.30 1.65
C LEU A 43 0.46 -0.67 0.51
N ASN A 44 0.52 -1.96 0.81
CA ASN A 44 0.71 -3.03 -0.16
C ASN A 44 -0.62 -3.73 -0.41
N VAL A 45 -1.11 -3.70 -1.64
CA VAL A 45 -2.30 -4.42 -2.08
C VAL A 45 -1.86 -5.55 -2.98
N ARG A 46 -2.12 -6.80 -2.58
CA ARG A 46 -1.77 -8.02 -3.31
C ARG A 46 -3.00 -8.64 -3.93
N VAL A 47 -2.84 -9.09 -5.16
CA VAL A 47 -3.84 -9.81 -5.93
C VAL A 47 -3.24 -11.14 -6.37
N ASN A 48 -3.75 -12.24 -5.85
CA ASN A 48 -3.29 -13.58 -6.20
C ASN A 48 -4.11 -14.17 -7.34
N GLY A 49 -3.47 -15.00 -8.16
CA GLY A 49 -4.12 -15.73 -9.26
C GLY A 49 -4.45 -14.91 -10.49
N GLN A 50 -4.12 -13.63 -10.51
CA GLN A 50 -4.32 -12.74 -11.66
C GLN A 50 -2.97 -12.28 -12.20
N GLY A 51 -2.73 -12.54 -13.47
CA GLY A 51 -1.56 -12.05 -14.19
C GLY A 51 -1.69 -10.59 -14.61
N MET A 52 -1.01 -10.22 -15.69
CA MET A 52 -1.04 -8.85 -16.24
C MET A 52 -2.47 -8.41 -16.63
N GLY A 53 -2.76 -7.12 -16.43
CA GLY A 53 -4.02 -6.49 -16.86
C GLY A 53 -5.02 -6.16 -15.74
N VAL A 54 -4.65 -6.34 -14.47
CA VAL A 54 -5.47 -5.88 -13.35
C VAL A 54 -5.37 -4.36 -13.22
N ALA A 55 -6.50 -3.68 -13.20
CA ALA A 55 -6.54 -2.24 -12.96
C ALA A 55 -6.04 -1.92 -11.54
N ALA A 56 -5.36 -0.80 -11.39
CA ALA A 56 -4.94 -0.29 -10.09
C ALA A 56 -6.14 -0.07 -9.16
N PRO A 57 -5.97 -0.20 -7.83
CA PRO A 57 -7.02 0.07 -6.86
C PRO A 57 -7.51 1.53 -6.96
N ASP A 58 -8.80 1.75 -6.70
CA ASP A 58 -9.34 3.09 -6.55
C ASP A 58 -8.86 3.67 -5.20
N LEU A 59 -8.05 4.72 -5.27
CA LEU A 59 -7.46 5.40 -4.12
C LEU A 59 -8.23 6.68 -3.73
N GLY A 60 -9.35 6.99 -4.40
CA GLY A 60 -10.11 8.23 -4.18
C GLY A 60 -10.52 8.43 -2.72
N ALA A 61 -10.95 7.35 -2.06
CA ALA A 61 -11.36 7.36 -0.65
C ALA A 61 -10.23 7.72 0.33
N LEU A 62 -8.96 7.53 -0.06
CA LEU A 62 -7.79 7.82 0.80
C LEU A 62 -7.43 9.30 0.84
N ASN A 63 -7.83 10.09 -0.16
CA ASN A 63 -7.40 11.48 -0.32
C ASN A 63 -7.84 12.40 0.82
N ARG A 64 -8.86 12.01 1.60
CA ARG A 64 -9.34 12.77 2.75
C ARG A 64 -8.30 12.80 3.88
N ASP A 65 -7.79 11.64 4.24
CA ASP A 65 -6.95 11.45 5.43
C ASP A 65 -5.46 11.27 5.07
N PHE A 66 -5.15 11.00 3.79
CA PHE A 66 -3.81 10.75 3.30
C PHE A 66 -3.46 11.61 2.07
N GLN A 67 -2.19 11.90 1.93
CA GLN A 67 -1.59 12.37 0.68
C GLN A 67 -0.92 11.17 0.00
N ILE A 68 -1.31 10.89 -1.25
CA ILE A 68 -0.68 9.86 -2.06
C ILE A 68 0.58 10.46 -2.68
N LEU A 69 1.75 9.90 -2.37
CA LEU A 69 3.05 10.37 -2.86
C LEU A 69 3.48 9.66 -4.14
N GLY A 70 2.99 8.45 -4.35
CA GLY A 70 3.29 7.66 -5.53
C GLY A 70 2.76 6.25 -5.41
N SER A 71 2.77 5.54 -6.53
CA SER A 71 2.42 4.12 -6.59
C SER A 71 3.39 3.36 -7.46
N SER A 72 3.62 2.11 -7.12
CA SER A 72 4.43 1.15 -7.87
C SER A 72 3.62 -0.12 -8.08
N GLN A 73 3.94 -0.84 -9.16
CA GLN A 73 3.34 -2.14 -9.45
C GLN A 73 4.45 -3.15 -9.69
N ASN A 74 4.35 -4.28 -9.03
CA ASN A 74 5.25 -5.39 -9.21
C ASN A 74 4.45 -6.67 -9.48
N SER A 75 4.80 -7.41 -10.53
CA SER A 75 4.19 -8.71 -10.82
C SER A 75 5.24 -9.81 -10.70
N SER A 76 4.86 -10.89 -10.01
CA SER A 76 5.66 -12.09 -9.86
C SER A 76 4.93 -13.28 -10.48
N TYR A 77 5.64 -14.08 -11.24
CA TYR A 77 5.14 -15.31 -11.83
C TYR A 77 6.04 -16.46 -11.40
N SER A 78 5.45 -17.51 -10.88
CA SER A 78 6.17 -18.72 -10.47
C SER A 78 5.49 -19.97 -11.04
N MET A 79 6.29 -20.93 -11.45
CA MET A 79 5.82 -22.24 -11.87
C MET A 79 6.55 -23.32 -11.05
N VAL A 80 5.82 -24.07 -10.22
CA VAL A 80 6.38 -25.12 -9.39
C VAL A 80 5.56 -26.39 -9.63
N ASN A 81 6.23 -27.47 -10.04
CA ASN A 81 5.60 -28.77 -10.32
C ASN A 81 4.42 -28.69 -11.30
N GLY A 82 4.51 -27.86 -12.34
CA GLY A 82 3.46 -27.65 -13.33
C GLY A 82 2.28 -26.78 -12.85
N LYS A 83 2.29 -26.28 -11.61
CA LYS A 83 1.33 -25.32 -11.11
C LYS A 83 1.89 -23.91 -11.29
N ALA A 84 1.19 -23.09 -12.09
CA ALA A 84 1.50 -21.70 -12.27
C ALA A 84 0.82 -20.86 -11.17
N SER A 85 1.56 -19.94 -10.58
CA SER A 85 1.03 -18.91 -9.68
C SER A 85 1.48 -17.54 -10.15
N ALA A 86 0.56 -16.60 -10.18
CA ALA A 86 0.84 -15.21 -10.48
C ALA A 86 0.41 -14.36 -9.27
N GLU A 87 1.24 -13.43 -8.89
CA GLU A 87 0.96 -12.45 -7.83
C GLU A 87 1.23 -11.06 -8.39
N LEU A 88 0.30 -10.15 -8.16
CA LEU A 88 0.44 -8.75 -8.49
C LEU A 88 0.37 -7.93 -7.20
N THR A 89 1.38 -7.09 -6.95
CA THR A 89 1.47 -6.23 -5.77
C THR A 89 1.48 -4.77 -6.20
N PHE A 90 0.55 -3.98 -5.67
CA PHE A 90 0.56 -2.53 -5.76
C PHE A 90 1.12 -1.97 -4.46
N GLY A 91 2.23 -1.22 -4.53
CA GLY A 91 2.80 -0.48 -3.41
C GLY A 91 2.41 0.99 -3.52
N ILE A 92 1.69 1.52 -2.54
CA ILE A 92 1.18 2.88 -2.52
C ILE A 92 1.81 3.62 -1.34
N ALA A 93 2.60 4.66 -1.62
CA ALA A 93 3.22 5.49 -0.60
C ALA A 93 2.22 6.54 -0.12
N LEU A 94 1.85 6.47 1.15
CA LEU A 94 0.87 7.33 1.80
C LEU A 94 1.54 8.18 2.89
N ARG A 95 1.16 9.45 2.96
CA ARG A 95 1.53 10.36 4.06
C ARG A 95 0.26 10.80 4.77
N PRO A 96 0.12 10.53 6.08
CA PRO A 96 -1.01 11.00 6.87
C PRO A 96 -1.10 12.53 6.89
N ARG A 97 -2.31 13.09 6.86
CA ARG A 97 -2.56 14.53 6.91
C ARG A 97 -2.78 15.06 8.33
N HIS A 98 -3.17 14.20 9.27
CA HIS A 98 -3.45 14.55 10.66
C HIS A 98 -3.14 13.39 11.60
N THR A 99 -3.02 13.68 12.88
CA THR A 99 -2.82 12.70 13.96
C THR A 99 -4.11 11.99 14.32
N GLY A 100 -4.01 10.83 14.97
CA GLY A 100 -5.12 10.01 15.45
C GLY A 100 -5.13 8.61 14.82
N VAL A 101 -6.19 7.86 15.03
CA VAL A 101 -6.38 6.56 14.41
C VAL A 101 -7.09 6.76 13.06
N LEU A 102 -6.35 6.61 11.99
CA LEU A 102 -6.85 6.75 10.62
C LEU A 102 -7.29 5.41 10.07
N GLN A 103 -8.41 5.39 9.35
CA GLN A 103 -8.89 4.19 8.67
C GLN A 103 -8.55 4.22 7.18
N ILE A 104 -7.97 3.12 6.72
CA ILE A 104 -7.87 2.81 5.29
C ILE A 104 -9.08 1.95 4.96
N PRO A 105 -10.04 2.45 4.19
CA PRO A 105 -11.25 1.70 3.85
C PRO A 105 -10.94 0.48 2.97
N ALA A 106 -11.90 -0.41 2.83
CA ALA A 106 -11.83 -1.47 1.85
C ALA A 106 -11.64 -0.90 0.44
N LEU A 107 -10.62 -1.35 -0.26
CA LEU A 107 -10.30 -0.93 -1.63
C LEU A 107 -10.80 -1.98 -2.62
N SER A 108 -11.44 -1.52 -3.69
CA SER A 108 -11.89 -2.40 -4.77
C SER A 108 -10.77 -2.64 -5.77
N VAL A 109 -10.42 -3.91 -5.99
CA VAL A 109 -9.40 -4.34 -6.96
C VAL A 109 -9.85 -5.65 -7.61
N ALA A 110 -9.81 -5.73 -8.92
CA ALA A 110 -10.14 -6.97 -9.67
C ALA A 110 -11.51 -7.57 -9.34
N GLY A 111 -12.50 -6.74 -9.00
CA GLY A 111 -13.84 -7.20 -8.61
C GLY A 111 -13.97 -7.72 -7.18
N SER A 112 -12.89 -7.69 -6.41
CA SER A 112 -12.84 -8.06 -4.98
C SER A 112 -12.54 -6.85 -4.12
N GLN A 113 -12.74 -6.95 -2.81
CA GLN A 113 -12.46 -5.89 -1.85
C GLN A 113 -11.42 -6.35 -0.83
N THR A 114 -10.52 -5.43 -0.47
CA THR A 114 -9.59 -5.65 0.64
C THR A 114 -10.28 -5.50 1.98
N THR A 115 -9.69 -6.04 3.05
CA THR A 115 -10.12 -5.73 4.42
C THR A 115 -9.70 -4.30 4.79
N PRO A 116 -10.52 -3.57 5.56
CA PRO A 116 -10.13 -2.27 6.11
C PRO A 116 -8.93 -2.42 7.05
N LEU A 117 -8.04 -1.40 7.05
CA LEU A 117 -6.88 -1.35 7.93
C LEU A 117 -6.92 -0.10 8.80
N GLN A 118 -6.19 -0.13 9.92
CA GLN A 118 -6.02 1.02 10.81
C GLN A 118 -4.55 1.42 10.88
N LEU A 119 -4.31 2.72 10.92
CA LEU A 119 -3.02 3.34 11.10
C LEU A 119 -3.08 4.32 12.26
N THR A 120 -2.23 4.15 13.25
CA THR A 120 -2.09 5.09 14.37
C THR A 120 -1.07 6.15 13.98
N VAL A 121 -1.48 7.42 14.03
CA VAL A 121 -0.60 8.56 13.69
C VAL A 121 -0.40 9.41 14.94
N THR A 122 0.82 9.46 15.43
CA THR A 122 1.21 10.26 16.60
C THR A 122 1.75 11.62 16.17
N ALA A 123 1.77 12.58 17.11
CA ALA A 123 2.47 13.84 16.89
C ALA A 123 3.97 13.57 16.74
N PRO A 124 4.68 14.39 15.93
CA PRO A 124 6.14 14.29 15.85
C PRO A 124 6.78 14.51 17.22
N ASP A 125 7.70 13.65 17.60
CA ASP A 125 8.49 13.87 18.81
C ASP A 125 9.57 14.93 18.52
N PRO A 126 9.49 16.12 19.16
CA PRO A 126 10.48 17.17 18.94
C PRO A 126 11.89 16.77 19.38
N ASN A 127 12.01 15.75 20.22
CA ASN A 127 13.31 15.24 20.69
C ASN A 127 13.83 14.08 19.81
N ALA A 128 13.01 13.47 18.95
CA ALA A 128 13.44 12.37 18.09
C ALA A 128 14.57 12.77 17.13
N ALA A 129 14.49 13.99 16.58
CA ALA A 129 15.56 14.54 15.74
C ALA A 129 16.89 14.70 16.52
N SER A 130 16.80 15.01 17.81
CA SER A 130 17.97 15.14 18.68
C SER A 130 18.55 13.80 19.13
N ALA A 131 17.74 12.74 19.22
CA ALA A 131 18.16 11.41 19.60
C ALA A 131 18.85 10.67 18.45
N SER A 132 18.32 10.78 17.22
CA SER A 132 18.96 10.18 16.03
C SER A 132 20.22 10.92 15.56
N SER A 133 20.45 12.15 16.00
CA SER A 133 21.61 12.94 15.60
C SER A 133 22.87 12.67 16.44
N LYS A 134 22.78 11.84 17.48
CA LYS A 134 23.96 11.55 18.33
C LYS A 134 24.87 10.47 17.77
N ASP A 135 24.32 9.51 17.04
CA ASP A 135 25.08 8.36 16.56
C ASP A 135 25.57 8.52 15.12
N VAL A 136 24.85 9.29 14.29
CA VAL A 136 25.23 9.59 12.91
C VAL A 136 24.83 11.03 12.57
N PHE A 137 25.81 11.87 12.21
CA PHE A 137 25.52 13.20 11.69
C PHE A 137 26.43 13.58 10.53
N MET A 138 25.95 14.48 9.70
CA MET A 138 26.67 14.96 8.53
C MET A 138 26.93 16.45 8.66
N GLU A 139 28.18 16.84 8.48
CA GLU A 139 28.61 18.23 8.42
C GLU A 139 29.04 18.59 7.00
N SER A 140 28.59 19.72 6.49
CA SER A 140 28.98 20.20 5.18
C SER A 140 29.56 21.59 5.27
N GLN A 141 30.70 21.82 4.62
CA GLN A 141 31.42 23.07 4.61
C GLN A 141 31.83 23.45 3.20
N ILE A 142 31.68 24.72 2.85
CA ILE A 142 32.16 25.30 1.60
C ILE A 142 33.28 26.30 1.91
N ASN A 143 34.36 26.25 1.14
CA ASN A 143 35.47 27.16 1.30
C ASN A 143 36.01 27.64 -0.08
N PRO A 144 36.11 28.96 -0.32
CA PRO A 144 35.70 30.05 0.58
C PRO A 144 34.17 30.19 0.68
N ALA A 145 33.66 30.78 1.78
CA ALA A 145 32.24 30.97 2.02
C ALA A 145 31.61 32.02 1.08
N GLN A 146 32.42 32.84 0.45
CA GLN A 146 32.04 33.85 -0.54
C GLN A 146 33.04 33.86 -1.69
N GLY A 147 32.58 34.14 -2.90
CA GLY A 147 33.43 34.09 -4.08
C GLY A 147 32.84 34.80 -5.30
N TYR A 148 33.59 34.81 -6.37
CA TYR A 148 33.26 35.45 -7.64
C TYR A 148 32.86 34.40 -8.69
N VAL A 149 32.14 34.86 -9.72
CA VAL A 149 31.78 33.99 -10.85
C VAL A 149 33.05 33.48 -11.52
N GLY A 150 33.15 32.12 -11.66
CA GLY A 150 34.33 31.43 -12.20
C GLY A 150 35.39 31.05 -11.17
N GLN A 151 35.20 31.38 -9.88
CA GLN A 151 36.08 30.97 -8.80
C GLN A 151 35.83 29.48 -8.43
N GLN A 152 36.91 28.79 -8.14
CA GLN A 152 36.84 27.41 -7.64
C GLN A 152 36.51 27.39 -6.14
N PHE A 153 35.56 26.54 -5.76
CA PHE A 153 35.19 26.29 -4.37
C PHE A 153 35.51 24.85 -4.00
N THR A 154 35.90 24.65 -2.75
CA THR A 154 36.03 23.32 -2.16
C THR A 154 34.82 23.05 -1.27
N TYR A 155 34.04 22.02 -1.63
CA TYR A 155 32.93 21.53 -0.83
C TYR A 155 33.37 20.24 -0.12
N VAL A 156 33.29 20.24 1.21
CA VAL A 156 33.66 19.09 2.06
C VAL A 156 32.45 18.63 2.83
N THR A 157 32.11 17.37 2.67
CA THR A 157 31.07 16.70 3.50
C THR A 157 31.76 15.66 4.38
N ARG A 158 31.50 15.72 5.68
CA ARG A 158 31.97 14.76 6.68
C ARG A 158 30.79 14.02 7.26
N LEU A 159 30.86 12.70 7.27
CA LEU A 159 29.93 11.82 7.97
C LEU A 159 30.59 11.34 9.25
N TYR A 160 29.94 11.64 10.37
CA TYR A 160 30.37 11.16 11.69
C TYR A 160 29.43 10.03 12.10
N TYR A 161 30.00 8.91 12.58
CA TYR A 161 29.26 7.75 13.07
C TYR A 161 29.95 7.22 14.33
N ALA A 162 29.14 6.72 15.28
CA ALA A 162 29.61 6.12 16.53
C ALA A 162 29.92 4.62 16.34
#